data_d5100abe1fc6559021650e087ed0954c
#
_entry.id   d5100abe1fc6559021650e087ed0954c
#
_cell.length_a   1.000
_cell.length_b   1.000
_cell.length_c   1.000
_cell.angle_alpha   90.00
_cell.angle_beta   90.00
_cell.angle_gamma   90.00
#
_symmetry.space_group_name_H-M   'P 1'
#
loop_
_entity.id
_entity.type
_entity.pdbx_description
1 polymer ?
#
loop_
_entity_poly.entity_id
_entity_poly.type
_entity_poly.pdbx_seq_one_letter_code
_entity_poly.pdbx_strand_id
1 'polypeptide(L)'
;MKKLCAVAFISLLAISCRAGELASSFKQAATLADAQEKERATQAYIHLDLMPYYEKKYSPVFQSCLASTAHPDTSPFSFVVAIGKDGRVLRLYIDHETNIFACVRQTLQQDEFPRPPLSPHYLHVSMSFGK
;
A
#
# COMPACT_ATOMS: atom_id res chain seq x y z
N MET A 1 10.17 -19.01 -20.95
CA MET A 1 11.03 -19.48 -19.92
C MET A 1 10.33 -20.29 -18.91
N LYS A 2 10.68 -21.49 -18.82
CA LYS A 2 10.04 -22.32 -17.87
C LYS A 2 10.61 -22.11 -16.54
N LYS A 3 9.81 -21.65 -15.69
CA LYS A 3 10.21 -21.59 -14.36
C LYS A 3 10.07 -22.92 -13.77
N LEU A 4 11.13 -23.46 -13.45
CA LEU A 4 11.10 -24.69 -12.75
C LEU A 4 10.82 -24.46 -11.31
N CYS A 5 9.64 -24.10 -11.06
CA CYS A 5 9.14 -24.29 -9.72
C CYS A 5 8.82 -25.74 -9.52
N ALA A 6 9.25 -26.52 -10.44
CA ALA A 6 8.83 -27.86 -10.52
C ALA A 6 9.57 -28.81 -9.64
N VAL A 7 10.38 -28.32 -8.86
CA VAL A 7 11.07 -29.24 -8.00
C VAL A 7 10.43 -29.32 -6.67
N ALA A 8 9.21 -29.16 -6.68
CA ALA A 8 8.49 -29.44 -5.50
C ALA A 8 8.36 -30.91 -5.31
N PHE A 9 9.45 -31.59 -5.33
CA PHE A 9 9.37 -32.97 -5.12
C PHE A 9 9.31 -33.35 -3.70
N ILE A 10 9.52 -32.47 -2.88
CA ILE A 10 9.52 -32.89 -1.53
C ILE A 10 8.55 -32.02 -0.84
N SER A 11 7.36 -32.46 -0.99
CA SER A 11 6.45 -32.41 0.10
C SER A 11 6.56 -31.30 1.05
N LEU A 12 5.54 -30.72 1.31
CA LEU A 12 5.21 -30.14 2.57
C LEU A 12 5.40 -28.71 2.75
N LEU A 13 6.09 -28.04 1.91
CA LEU A 13 6.07 -26.62 2.01
C LEU A 13 5.76 -26.14 0.64
N ALA A 14 4.49 -25.89 0.45
CA ALA A 14 4.08 -25.17 -0.72
C ALA A 14 4.69 -23.81 -0.65
N ILE A 15 5.94 -23.75 -0.94
CA ILE A 15 6.57 -22.47 -1.20
C ILE A 15 5.95 -22.06 -2.50
N SER A 16 4.97 -21.21 -2.39
CA SER A 16 4.30 -20.79 -3.56
C SER A 16 5.26 -19.96 -4.36
N CYS A 17 5.55 -20.42 -5.53
CA CYS A 17 6.33 -19.67 -6.51
C CYS A 17 5.47 -18.60 -7.16
N ARG A 18 4.53 -18.06 -6.48
CA ARG A 18 3.65 -17.07 -7.05
C ARG A 18 4.25 -15.70 -6.92
N ALA A 19 5.20 -15.42 -7.79
CA ALA A 19 5.77 -14.09 -7.86
C ALA A 19 4.67 -13.10 -8.21
N GLY A 20 4.55 -12.04 -7.46
CA GLY A 20 3.58 -10.99 -7.73
C GLY A 20 2.20 -11.21 -7.13
N GLU A 21 2.03 -12.26 -6.34
CA GLU A 21 0.75 -12.45 -5.68
C GLU A 21 0.55 -11.38 -4.62
N LEU A 22 -0.63 -10.77 -4.61
CA LEU A 22 -0.94 -9.71 -3.67
C LEU A 22 -1.30 -10.29 -2.31
N ALA A 23 -1.04 -9.52 -1.27
CA ALA A 23 -1.45 -9.88 0.08
C ALA A 23 -2.96 -10.11 0.12
N SER A 24 -3.41 -11.05 0.93
CA SER A 24 -4.81 -11.40 1.00
C SER A 24 -5.58 -10.63 2.06
N SER A 25 -4.88 -9.92 2.94
CA SER A 25 -5.52 -9.19 4.03
C SER A 25 -4.73 -7.93 4.36
N PHE A 26 -5.39 -7.02 5.09
CA PHE A 26 -4.71 -5.83 5.59
C PHE A 26 -3.51 -6.22 6.45
N LYS A 27 -3.69 -7.18 7.35
CA LYS A 27 -2.61 -7.58 8.26
C LYS A 27 -1.40 -8.10 7.50
N GLN A 28 -1.63 -8.92 6.50
CA GLN A 28 -0.55 -9.43 5.67
C GLN A 28 0.13 -8.31 4.89
N ALA A 29 -0.66 -7.40 4.31
CA ALA A 29 -0.13 -6.28 3.56
C ALA A 29 0.71 -5.36 4.44
N ALA A 30 0.25 -5.08 5.66
CA ALA A 30 0.99 -4.24 6.61
C ALA A 30 2.30 -4.90 7.00
N THR A 31 2.30 -6.21 7.23
CA THR A 31 3.51 -6.93 7.56
C THR A 31 4.53 -6.86 6.41
N LEU A 32 4.07 -7.02 5.18
CA LEU A 32 4.95 -6.91 4.02
C LEU A 32 5.48 -5.49 3.84
N ALA A 33 4.63 -4.50 4.09
CA ALA A 33 5.05 -3.10 4.02
C ALA A 33 6.16 -2.82 5.03
N ASP A 34 5.98 -3.27 6.26
CA ASP A 34 6.97 -3.06 7.31
C ASP A 34 8.29 -3.74 6.97
N ALA A 35 8.24 -4.92 6.37
CA ALA A 35 9.44 -5.61 5.96
C ALA A 35 10.16 -4.86 4.84
N GLN A 36 9.42 -4.37 3.85
CA GLN A 36 9.99 -3.61 2.75
C GLN A 36 10.61 -2.30 3.22
N GLU A 37 10.04 -1.70 4.23
CA GLU A 37 10.55 -0.46 4.79
C GLU A 37 11.95 -0.63 5.37
N LYS A 38 12.29 -1.83 5.78
CA LYS A 38 13.59 -2.13 6.37
C LYS A 38 14.62 -2.59 5.35
N GLU A 39 14.20 -2.85 4.12
CA GLU A 39 15.11 -3.34 3.10
C GLU A 39 15.95 -2.20 2.52
N ARG A 40 17.24 -2.45 2.38
CA ARG A 40 18.14 -1.44 1.84
C ARG A 40 17.76 -1.05 0.41
N ALA A 41 17.30 -2.01 -0.37
CA ALA A 41 16.99 -1.79 -1.78
C ALA A 41 15.84 -0.80 -1.99
N THR A 42 14.98 -0.62 -0.99
CA THR A 42 13.81 0.26 -1.11
C THR A 42 13.98 1.61 -0.44
N GLN A 43 15.06 1.79 0.31
CA GLN A 43 15.23 3.00 1.12
C GLN A 43 15.23 4.29 0.29
N ALA A 44 16.01 4.31 -0.78
CA ALA A 44 16.07 5.50 -1.63
C ALA A 44 14.71 5.81 -2.24
N TYR A 45 14.02 4.78 -2.71
CA TYR A 45 12.69 4.96 -3.28
C TYR A 45 11.73 5.54 -2.25
N ILE A 46 11.71 4.96 -1.05
CA ILE A 46 10.78 5.41 0.00
C ILE A 46 11.05 6.86 0.37
N HIS A 47 12.29 7.20 0.63
CA HIS A 47 12.61 8.52 1.17
C HIS A 47 12.73 9.62 0.12
N LEU A 48 13.14 9.28 -1.09
CA LEU A 48 13.38 10.29 -2.11
C LEU A 48 12.23 10.43 -3.10
N ASP A 49 11.48 9.37 -3.32
CA ASP A 49 10.43 9.39 -4.34
C ASP A 49 9.03 9.22 -3.75
N LEU A 50 8.82 8.16 -2.99
CA LEU A 50 7.48 7.77 -2.56
C LEU A 50 6.89 8.72 -1.52
N MET A 51 7.59 8.90 -0.40
CA MET A 51 7.04 9.72 0.67
C MET A 51 6.88 11.18 0.30
N PRO A 52 7.84 11.81 -0.38
CA PRO A 52 7.62 13.18 -0.83
C PRO A 52 6.43 13.33 -1.77
N TYR A 53 6.25 12.35 -2.68
CA TYR A 53 5.11 12.34 -3.57
C TYR A 53 3.80 12.21 -2.78
N TYR A 54 3.77 11.25 -1.87
CA TYR A 54 2.58 10.98 -1.09
C TYR A 54 2.18 12.19 -0.24
N GLU A 55 3.11 12.76 0.48
CA GLU A 55 2.82 13.87 1.37
C GLU A 55 2.33 15.08 0.59
N LYS A 56 2.98 15.40 -0.50
CA LYS A 56 2.61 16.56 -1.30
C LYS A 56 1.21 16.41 -1.90
N LYS A 57 0.89 15.22 -2.39
CA LYS A 57 -0.39 14.99 -3.05
C LYS A 57 -1.52 14.76 -2.07
N TYR A 58 -1.29 13.97 -1.04
CA TYR A 58 -2.39 13.48 -0.20
C TYR A 58 -2.72 14.38 0.99
N SER A 59 -1.82 15.22 1.42
CA SER A 59 -2.16 16.18 2.46
C SER A 59 -3.37 17.02 2.07
N PRO A 60 -3.41 17.67 0.89
CA PRO A 60 -4.60 18.42 0.49
C PRO A 60 -5.81 17.53 0.22
N VAL A 61 -5.60 16.29 -0.25
CA VAL A 61 -6.72 15.37 -0.47
C VAL A 61 -7.42 15.04 0.83
N PHE A 62 -6.65 14.72 1.88
CA PHE A 62 -7.24 14.44 3.19
C PHE A 62 -7.94 15.67 3.76
N GLN A 63 -7.34 16.84 3.63
CA GLN A 63 -7.96 18.07 4.11
C GLN A 63 -9.27 18.33 3.38
N SER A 64 -9.28 18.14 2.08
CA SER A 64 -10.48 18.33 1.27
C SER A 64 -11.58 17.34 1.64
N CYS A 65 -11.21 16.07 1.83
CA CYS A 65 -12.19 15.06 2.22
C CYS A 65 -12.73 15.31 3.61
N LEU A 66 -11.89 15.77 4.52
CA LEU A 66 -12.33 16.12 5.87
C LEU A 66 -13.35 17.27 5.84
N ALA A 67 -13.05 18.29 5.04
CA ALA A 67 -13.90 19.48 4.95
C ALA A 67 -15.23 19.20 4.24
N SER A 68 -15.24 18.30 3.26
CA SER A 68 -16.41 18.05 2.44
C SER A 68 -17.30 16.91 2.95
N THR A 69 -16.83 16.16 3.94
CA THR A 69 -17.60 15.02 4.46
C THR A 69 -18.51 15.49 5.59
N ALA A 70 -19.82 15.22 5.47
CA ALA A 70 -20.75 15.49 6.53
C ALA A 70 -20.48 14.50 7.67
N HIS A 71 -20.40 15.00 8.89
CA HIS A 71 -20.15 14.19 10.08
C HIS A 71 -18.94 13.28 9.90
N PRO A 72 -17.74 13.85 9.69
CA PRO A 72 -16.56 13.03 9.42
C PRO A 72 -16.21 12.15 10.61
N ASP A 73 -15.92 10.88 10.29
CA ASP A 73 -15.45 9.92 11.28
C ASP A 73 -13.95 10.13 11.43
N THR A 74 -13.54 10.75 12.54
CA THR A 74 -12.15 11.07 12.82
C THR A 74 -11.45 9.99 13.64
N SER A 75 -12.02 8.81 13.75
CA SER A 75 -11.35 7.69 14.38
C SER A 75 -10.06 7.36 13.65
N PRO A 76 -8.99 6.99 14.36
CA PRO A 76 -7.75 6.58 13.70
C PRO A 76 -7.97 5.36 12.83
N PHE A 77 -7.29 5.32 11.71
CA PHE A 77 -7.33 4.16 10.82
C PHE A 77 -6.00 4.02 10.11
N SER A 78 -5.76 2.83 9.57
CA SER A 78 -4.57 2.57 8.78
C SER A 78 -4.97 1.92 7.46
N PHE A 79 -4.18 2.17 6.45
CA PHE A 79 -4.40 1.53 5.16
C PHE A 79 -3.07 1.18 4.51
N VAL A 80 -3.13 0.28 3.56
CA VAL A 80 -1.96 -0.11 2.77
C VAL A 80 -2.31 0.00 1.30
N VAL A 81 -1.39 0.58 0.54
CA VAL A 81 -1.51 0.70 -0.91
C VAL A 81 -0.51 -0.26 -1.54
N ALA A 82 -1.00 -1.20 -2.33
CA ALA A 82 -0.11 -2.06 -3.12
C ALA A 82 0.16 -1.37 -4.45
N ILE A 83 1.42 -1.02 -4.68
CA ILE A 83 1.84 -0.26 -5.86
C ILE A 83 2.51 -1.21 -6.83
N GLY A 84 2.04 -1.20 -8.06
CA GLY A 84 2.58 -2.05 -9.10
C GLY A 84 3.84 -1.50 -9.72
N LYS A 85 4.44 -2.29 -10.59
CA LYS A 85 5.68 -1.97 -11.26
C LYS A 85 5.61 -0.66 -12.03
N ASP A 86 4.46 -0.35 -12.58
CA ASP A 86 4.23 0.87 -13.35
C ASP A 86 3.75 2.05 -12.50
N GLY A 87 3.68 1.87 -11.19
CA GLY A 87 3.20 2.90 -10.27
C GLY A 87 1.71 2.85 -10.00
N ARG A 88 0.98 2.03 -10.72
CA ARG A 88 -0.47 1.97 -10.53
C ARG A 88 -0.83 1.23 -9.27
N VAL A 89 -1.94 1.63 -8.68
CA VAL A 89 -2.46 1.00 -7.48
C VAL A 89 -3.11 -0.32 -7.86
N LEU A 90 -2.58 -1.41 -7.32
CA LEU A 90 -3.09 -2.74 -7.58
C LEU A 90 -4.21 -3.11 -6.63
N ARG A 91 -4.09 -2.67 -5.38
CA ARG A 91 -5.07 -3.00 -4.35
C ARG A 91 -4.93 -2.08 -3.17
N LEU A 92 -6.06 -1.85 -2.49
CA LEU A 92 -6.09 -1.09 -1.24
C LEU A 92 -6.57 -2.00 -0.12
N TYR A 93 -5.96 -1.83 1.05
CA TYR A 93 -6.31 -2.58 2.25
C TYR A 93 -6.59 -1.57 3.35
N ILE A 94 -7.62 -1.82 4.13
CA ILE A 94 -8.01 -0.91 5.20
C ILE A 94 -8.31 -1.72 6.45
N ASP A 95 -7.87 -1.22 7.60
CA ASP A 95 -8.14 -1.90 8.86
C ASP A 95 -9.51 -1.52 9.42
N HIS A 96 -9.94 -0.31 9.18
CA HIS A 96 -11.16 0.22 9.75
C HIS A 96 -11.78 1.23 8.78
N GLU A 97 -12.92 0.89 8.21
CA GLU A 97 -13.56 1.72 7.20
C GLU A 97 -14.11 3.00 7.82
N THR A 98 -13.79 4.13 7.21
CA THR A 98 -14.31 5.44 7.62
C THR A 98 -14.82 6.17 6.40
N ASN A 99 -15.70 7.16 6.62
CA ASN A 99 -16.21 7.94 5.49
C ASN A 99 -15.12 8.86 4.91
N ILE A 100 -14.12 9.22 5.70
CA ILE A 100 -12.99 10.01 5.18
C ILE A 100 -12.17 9.14 4.24
N PHE A 101 -11.88 7.90 4.62
CA PHE A 101 -11.14 7.01 3.75
C PHE A 101 -11.92 6.71 2.46
N ALA A 102 -13.22 6.53 2.57
CA ALA A 102 -14.06 6.31 1.39
C ALA A 102 -13.90 7.45 0.37
N CYS A 103 -13.76 8.68 0.85
CA CYS A 103 -13.52 9.83 0.00
C CYS A 103 -12.12 9.77 -0.63
N VAL A 104 -11.11 9.50 0.18
CA VAL A 104 -9.72 9.45 -0.29
C VAL A 104 -9.49 8.27 -1.24
N ARG A 105 -10.20 7.19 -1.03
CA ARG A 105 -10.07 5.98 -1.85
C ARG A 105 -10.21 6.26 -3.34
N GLN A 106 -11.11 7.14 -3.71
CA GLN A 106 -11.33 7.45 -5.12
C GLN A 106 -10.07 8.00 -5.78
N THR A 107 -9.37 8.87 -5.09
CA THR A 107 -8.10 9.41 -5.61
C THR A 107 -7.02 8.33 -5.63
N LEU A 108 -6.93 7.55 -4.57
CA LEU A 108 -5.93 6.48 -4.49
C LEU A 108 -6.06 5.47 -5.61
N GLN A 109 -7.29 5.05 -5.90
CA GLN A 109 -7.53 4.02 -6.91
C GLN A 109 -7.11 4.43 -8.31
N GLN A 110 -7.06 5.72 -8.58
CA GLN A 110 -6.74 6.25 -9.91
C GLN A 110 -5.34 6.81 -9.99
N ASP A 111 -4.60 6.74 -8.91
CA ASP A 111 -3.30 7.37 -8.85
C ASP A 111 -2.21 6.55 -9.52
N GLU A 112 -1.17 7.25 -9.91
CA GLU A 112 0.02 6.67 -10.47
C GLU A 112 1.20 7.16 -9.64
N PHE A 113 1.67 6.29 -8.75
CA PHE A 113 2.77 6.61 -7.85
C PHE A 113 4.11 6.52 -8.58
N PRO A 114 5.18 7.06 -8.00
CA PRO A 114 6.51 6.77 -8.54
C PRO A 114 6.74 5.27 -8.64
N ARG A 115 7.43 4.85 -9.66
CA ARG A 115 7.64 3.43 -9.93
C ARG A 115 8.58 2.82 -8.90
N PRO A 116 8.17 1.76 -8.22
CA PRO A 116 9.02 1.14 -7.21
C PRO A 116 10.10 0.25 -7.83
N PRO A 117 11.22 0.06 -7.12
CA PRO A 117 12.26 -0.86 -7.60
C PRO A 117 11.85 -2.33 -7.50
N LEU A 118 10.94 -2.63 -6.57
CA LEU A 118 10.42 -3.98 -6.38
C LEU A 118 8.90 -3.90 -6.40
N SER A 119 8.25 -4.85 -7.04
CA SER A 119 6.80 -4.85 -7.19
C SER A 119 6.23 -6.19 -6.72
N PRO A 120 5.11 -6.16 -6.01
CA PRO A 120 4.42 -4.95 -5.55
C PRO A 120 5.15 -4.30 -4.38
N HIS A 121 5.04 -2.98 -4.29
CA HIS A 121 5.52 -2.25 -3.13
C HIS A 121 4.31 -1.89 -2.27
N TYR A 122 4.42 -2.14 -0.97
CA TYR A 122 3.32 -1.87 -0.05
C TYR A 122 3.62 -0.61 0.76
N LEU A 123 2.78 0.40 0.60
CA LEU A 123 2.88 1.63 1.39
C LEU A 123 1.86 1.56 2.52
N HIS A 124 2.35 1.53 3.75
CA HIS A 124 1.51 1.47 4.94
C HIS A 124 1.40 2.88 5.54
N VAL A 125 0.19 3.35 5.70
CA VAL A 125 -0.07 4.69 6.22
C VAL A 125 -1.01 4.58 7.41
N SER A 126 -0.63 5.22 8.51
CA SER A 126 -1.48 5.32 9.69
C SER A 126 -1.94 6.76 9.84
N MET A 127 -3.25 6.93 9.95
CA MET A 127 -3.86 8.25 10.04
C MET A 127 -4.47 8.47 11.41
N SER A 128 -4.16 9.61 11.99
CA SER A 128 -4.84 10.04 13.19
C SER A 128 -5.12 11.54 13.04
N PHE A 129 -6.29 11.93 13.48
CA PHE A 129 -6.70 13.32 13.38
C PHE A 129 -6.54 13.93 14.75
N GLY A 130 -5.51 14.73 14.91
CA GLY A 130 -5.21 15.37 16.16
C GLY A 130 -6.23 16.46 16.48
N LYS A 131 -6.20 16.91 17.71
CA LYS A 131 -7.06 18.00 18.13
C LYS A 131 -6.50 19.32 17.67
#